data_b13c5e4514469bfff337da30f64239d1
#
_entry.id   b13c5e4514469bfff337da30f64239d1
#
_cell.length_a   1.000
_cell.length_b   1.000
_cell.length_c   1.000
_cell.angle_alpha   90.00
_cell.angle_beta   90.00
_cell.angle_gamma   90.00
#
_symmetry.space_group_name_H-M   'P 1'
#
loop_
_entity.id
_entity.type
_entity.pdbx_description
1 polymer ?
#
loop_
_entity_poly.entity_id
_entity_poly.type
_entity_poly.pdbx_seq_one_letter_code
_entity_poly.pdbx_strand_id
1 'polypeptide(L)'
;TRAPHRNAVLQRAAERHQGERQEYEAKTAKRKAQRAAGKKPRGKDPEPPHAGPKDGDQVNLTDEQSRIMPVSGGGFEQSYNVQAGVDTETMMVITRHVSQACNDKREVVPTLEQIQALPSELGEVQSLITDNGFFSEANVMACNKAGVLPLLALKRQAHHTPVLERFASDSAEPQTT
;
A
#
# COMPACT_ATOMS: atom_id res chain seq x y z
N THR A 1 -15.82 -13.84 29.96
CA THR A 1 -15.71 -12.59 29.17
C THR A 1 -14.30 -12.30 28.63
N ARG A 2 -13.24 -13.01 29.11
CA ARG A 2 -11.85 -12.78 28.67
C ARG A 2 -11.35 -13.69 27.55
N ALA A 3 -12.02 -14.80 27.26
CA ALA A 3 -11.56 -15.78 26.27
C ALA A 3 -11.61 -15.31 24.81
N PRO A 4 -12.69 -14.66 24.31
CA PRO A 4 -12.74 -14.21 22.92
C PRO A 4 -11.64 -13.21 22.58
N HIS A 5 -11.39 -12.22 23.44
CA HIS A 5 -10.35 -11.22 23.19
C HIS A 5 -8.94 -11.82 23.15
N ARG A 6 -8.67 -12.86 23.95
CA ARG A 6 -7.40 -13.59 23.90
C ARG A 6 -7.18 -14.23 22.52
N ASN A 7 -8.22 -14.82 21.93
CA ASN A 7 -8.12 -15.42 20.61
C ASN A 7 -7.86 -14.36 19.52
N ALA A 8 -8.50 -13.21 19.59
CA ALA A 8 -8.25 -12.10 18.67
C ALA A 8 -6.79 -11.60 18.73
N VAL A 9 -6.24 -11.46 19.96
CA VAL A 9 -4.81 -11.09 20.11
C VAL A 9 -3.89 -12.14 19.49
N LEU A 10 -4.16 -13.42 19.73
CA LEU A 10 -3.36 -14.52 19.18
C LEU A 10 -3.46 -14.58 17.65
N GLN A 11 -4.65 -14.40 17.10
CA GLN A 11 -4.87 -14.36 15.66
C GLN A 11 -4.10 -13.21 15.01
N ARG A 12 -4.19 -11.99 15.55
CA ARG A 12 -3.43 -10.84 15.06
C ARG A 12 -1.92 -11.04 15.14
N ALA A 13 -1.45 -11.63 16.24
CA ALA A 13 -0.05 -11.95 16.38
C ALA A 13 0.41 -12.95 15.31
N ALA A 14 -0.42 -13.92 14.95
CA ALA A 14 -0.14 -14.89 13.89
C ALA A 14 -0.12 -14.22 12.50
N GLU A 15 -1.12 -13.38 12.19
CA GLU A 15 -1.18 -12.62 10.93
C GLU A 15 0.05 -11.71 10.77
N ARG A 16 0.40 -10.96 11.81
CA ARG A 16 1.61 -10.12 11.81
C ARG A 16 2.86 -10.95 11.59
N HIS A 17 3.03 -12.04 12.33
CA HIS A 17 4.19 -12.92 12.22
C HIS A 17 4.33 -13.48 10.80
N GLN A 18 3.22 -13.85 10.16
CA GLN A 18 3.23 -14.31 8.77
C GLN A 18 3.73 -13.23 7.82
N GLY A 19 3.26 -11.99 7.95
CA GLY A 19 3.72 -10.84 7.16
C GLY A 19 5.20 -10.52 7.39
N GLU A 20 5.62 -10.42 8.66
CA GLU A 20 7.01 -10.17 9.05
C GLU A 20 7.95 -11.27 8.54
N ARG A 21 7.49 -12.52 8.52
CA ARG A 21 8.24 -13.66 7.99
C ARG A 21 8.47 -13.56 6.49
N GLN A 22 7.45 -13.22 5.72
CA GLN A 22 7.58 -13.01 4.27
C GLN A 22 8.57 -11.89 3.96
N GLU A 23 8.48 -10.78 4.70
CA GLU A 23 9.43 -9.67 4.55
C GLU A 23 10.86 -10.07 4.93
N TYR A 24 11.02 -10.82 6.01
CA TYR A 24 12.32 -11.33 6.44
C TYR A 24 12.95 -12.24 5.39
N GLU A 25 12.18 -13.17 4.84
CA GLU A 25 12.63 -14.09 3.79
C GLU A 25 13.03 -13.30 2.52
N ALA A 26 12.22 -12.32 2.09
CA ALA A 26 12.53 -11.46 0.95
C ALA A 26 13.80 -10.61 1.17
N LYS A 27 13.94 -9.97 2.34
CA LYS A 27 15.14 -9.19 2.71
C LYS A 27 16.39 -10.06 2.76
N THR A 28 16.28 -11.26 3.33
CA THR A 28 17.39 -12.22 3.44
C THR A 28 17.80 -12.73 2.07
N ALA A 29 16.85 -13.09 1.20
CA ALA A 29 17.11 -13.52 -0.17
C ALA A 29 17.81 -12.40 -0.98
N LYS A 30 17.33 -11.17 -0.88
CA LYS A 30 17.95 -10.00 -1.53
C LYS A 30 19.39 -9.79 -1.08
N ARG A 31 19.67 -9.89 0.22
CA ARG A 31 21.04 -9.74 0.76
C ARG A 31 21.94 -10.90 0.30
N LYS A 32 21.42 -12.12 0.26
CA LYS A 32 22.15 -13.28 -0.26
C LYS A 32 22.53 -13.10 -1.73
N ALA A 33 21.60 -12.61 -2.55
CA ALA A 33 21.87 -12.30 -3.95
C ALA A 33 22.91 -11.18 -4.12
N GLN A 34 22.85 -10.12 -3.30
CA GLN A 34 23.84 -9.05 -3.30
C GLN A 34 25.25 -9.57 -2.94
N ARG A 35 25.36 -10.44 -1.92
CA ARG A 35 26.64 -11.07 -1.54
C ARG A 35 27.18 -11.97 -2.64
N ALA A 36 26.30 -12.75 -3.29
CA ALA A 36 26.69 -13.60 -4.44
C ALA A 36 27.19 -12.78 -5.63
N ALA A 37 26.66 -11.56 -5.82
CA ALA A 37 27.10 -10.61 -6.84
C ALA A 37 28.33 -9.77 -6.42
N GLY A 38 29.03 -10.16 -5.34
CA GLY A 38 30.23 -9.45 -4.84
C GLY A 38 29.95 -8.09 -4.18
N LYS A 39 28.69 -7.74 -3.95
CA LYS A 39 28.31 -6.47 -3.29
C LYS A 39 28.19 -6.68 -1.78
N LYS A 40 28.70 -5.72 -0.99
CA LYS A 40 28.51 -5.72 0.47
C LYS A 40 27.19 -5.05 0.83
N PRO A 41 26.19 -5.79 1.35
CA PRO A 41 24.91 -5.19 1.80
C PRO A 41 25.18 -4.17 2.92
N ARG A 42 24.49 -3.01 2.86
CA ARG A 42 24.58 -1.99 3.90
C ARG A 42 23.61 -2.29 5.04
N GLY A 43 23.95 -1.86 6.25
CA GLY A 43 23.13 -1.96 7.45
C GLY A 43 23.17 -3.34 8.12
N LYS A 44 22.45 -3.44 9.27
CA LYS A 44 22.35 -4.67 10.09
C LYS A 44 21.62 -5.78 9.32
N ASP A 45 22.00 -7.02 9.58
CA ASP A 45 21.28 -8.18 9.01
C ASP A 45 19.85 -8.22 9.56
N PRO A 46 18.86 -8.67 8.74
CA PRO A 46 17.49 -8.82 9.21
C PRO A 46 17.43 -9.79 10.39
N GLU A 47 16.67 -9.42 11.42
CA GLU A 47 16.37 -10.30 12.53
C GLU A 47 15.14 -11.15 12.22
N PRO A 48 15.11 -12.44 12.62
CA PRO A 48 13.94 -13.28 12.43
C PRO A 48 12.74 -12.71 13.22
N PRO A 49 11.52 -12.79 12.68
CA PRO A 49 10.35 -12.27 13.35
C PRO A 49 10.02 -13.07 14.62
N HIS A 50 9.55 -12.35 15.62
CA HIS A 50 9.12 -12.95 16.89
C HIS A 50 7.72 -13.56 16.73
N ALA A 51 7.57 -14.84 17.08
CA ALA A 51 6.28 -15.51 17.11
C ALA A 51 5.51 -15.13 18.37
N GLY A 52 4.18 -14.98 18.26
CA GLY A 52 3.29 -14.69 19.37
C GLY A 52 3.04 -13.21 19.64
N PRO A 53 2.21 -12.89 20.64
CA PRO A 53 1.88 -11.53 21.02
C PRO A 53 3.10 -10.75 21.52
N LYS A 54 3.12 -9.45 21.23
CA LYS A 54 4.08 -8.48 21.78
C LYS A 54 3.35 -7.59 22.80
N ASP A 55 4.07 -7.02 23.76
CA ASP A 55 3.50 -6.15 24.79
C ASP A 55 2.75 -4.93 24.25
N GLY A 56 3.15 -4.48 23.05
CA GLY A 56 2.50 -3.37 22.35
C GLY A 56 1.30 -3.76 21.47
N ASP A 57 0.93 -5.04 21.40
CA ASP A 57 -0.21 -5.47 20.58
C ASP A 57 -1.52 -5.00 21.22
N GLN A 58 -2.33 -4.30 20.42
CA GLN A 58 -3.60 -3.76 20.84
C GLN A 58 -4.76 -4.37 20.05
N VAL A 59 -5.86 -4.61 20.74
CA VAL A 59 -7.11 -5.11 20.18
C VAL A 59 -8.25 -4.21 20.62
N ASN A 60 -9.08 -3.77 19.68
CA ASN A 60 -10.31 -3.09 20.00
C ASN A 60 -11.32 -4.11 20.57
N LEU A 61 -11.80 -3.86 21.79
CA LEU A 61 -12.71 -4.80 22.46
C LEU A 61 -14.16 -4.71 21.93
N THR A 62 -14.48 -3.63 21.24
CA THR A 62 -15.80 -3.42 20.65
C THR A 62 -15.86 -3.99 19.23
N ASP A 63 -14.77 -3.81 18.47
CA ASP A 63 -14.62 -4.28 17.11
C ASP A 63 -13.22 -4.84 16.91
N GLU A 64 -13.09 -6.14 17.06
CA GLU A 64 -11.81 -6.84 16.97
C GLU A 64 -11.21 -6.82 15.55
N GLN A 65 -11.99 -6.51 14.54
CA GLN A 65 -11.52 -6.45 13.14
C GLN A 65 -10.94 -5.10 12.76
N SER A 66 -11.32 -4.01 13.43
CA SER A 66 -10.75 -2.69 13.16
C SER A 66 -9.25 -2.64 13.45
N ARG A 67 -8.57 -1.70 12.83
CA ARG A 67 -7.11 -1.49 13.00
C ARG A 67 -6.84 -0.04 13.37
N ILE A 68 -5.79 0.18 14.15
CA ILE A 68 -5.28 1.52 14.42
C ILE A 68 -4.64 2.04 13.13
N MET A 69 -5.23 3.08 12.56
CA MET A 69 -4.78 3.70 11.32
C MET A 69 -4.54 5.20 11.51
N PRO A 70 -3.55 5.78 10.81
CA PRO A 70 -3.38 7.23 10.81
C PRO A 70 -4.57 7.88 10.09
N VAL A 71 -5.04 9.01 10.62
CA VAL A 71 -6.16 9.76 10.03
C VAL A 71 -5.72 11.11 9.48
N SER A 72 -6.50 11.63 8.55
CA SER A 72 -6.29 12.97 8.00
C SER A 72 -6.45 14.03 9.12
N GLY A 73 -5.50 14.94 9.20
CA GLY A 73 -5.44 15.91 10.29
C GLY A 73 -4.53 15.50 11.46
N GLY A 74 -3.98 14.29 11.41
CA GLY A 74 -3.05 13.76 12.41
C GLY A 74 -3.75 12.94 13.51
N GLY A 75 -2.97 12.08 14.15
CA GLY A 75 -3.47 11.13 15.15
C GLY A 75 -3.75 9.76 14.56
N PHE A 76 -4.38 8.90 15.38
CA PHE A 76 -4.70 7.51 15.05
C PHE A 76 -6.11 7.16 15.53
N GLU A 77 -6.85 6.44 14.73
CA GLU A 77 -8.18 5.94 15.06
C GLU A 77 -8.34 4.46 14.73
N GLN A 78 -9.31 3.83 15.38
CA GLN A 78 -9.75 2.48 15.03
C GLN A 78 -10.64 2.56 13.79
N SER A 79 -10.14 2.05 12.67
CA SER A 79 -10.82 2.23 11.38
C SER A 79 -10.55 1.07 10.42
N TYR A 80 -11.14 1.18 9.26
CA TYR A 80 -10.93 0.34 8.09
C TYR A 80 -10.45 1.20 6.93
N ASN A 81 -9.72 0.59 6.03
CA ASN A 81 -9.42 1.19 4.74
C ASN A 81 -10.49 0.77 3.73
N VAL A 82 -11.24 1.73 3.22
CA VAL A 82 -12.32 1.50 2.24
C VAL A 82 -11.87 2.02 0.89
N GLN A 83 -11.85 1.15 -0.09
CA GLN A 83 -11.49 1.49 -1.46
C GLN A 83 -12.70 1.46 -2.37
N ALA A 84 -12.78 2.41 -3.30
CA ALA A 84 -13.78 2.47 -4.33
C ALA A 84 -13.13 2.85 -5.67
N GLY A 85 -13.34 2.03 -6.69
CA GLY A 85 -12.99 2.35 -8.06
C GLY A 85 -14.18 3.00 -8.76
N VAL A 86 -13.95 4.18 -9.33
CA VAL A 86 -14.98 4.99 -10.01
C VAL A 86 -14.64 5.06 -11.50
N ASP A 87 -15.60 4.73 -12.34
CA ASP A 87 -15.49 4.97 -13.77
C ASP A 87 -15.50 6.47 -14.06
N THR A 88 -14.49 6.96 -14.77
CA THR A 88 -14.30 8.40 -15.02
C THR A 88 -15.27 9.01 -16.01
N GLU A 89 -15.92 8.20 -16.86
CA GLU A 89 -16.89 8.67 -17.83
C GLU A 89 -18.30 8.79 -17.22
N THR A 90 -18.70 7.76 -16.48
CA THR A 90 -20.06 7.67 -15.92
C THR A 90 -20.14 8.14 -14.46
N MET A 91 -19.00 8.29 -13.79
CA MET A 91 -18.89 8.57 -12.34
C MET A 91 -19.55 7.51 -11.46
N MET A 92 -19.72 6.31 -11.97
CA MET A 92 -20.27 5.19 -11.21
C MET A 92 -19.17 4.44 -10.45
N VAL A 93 -19.51 4.00 -9.23
CA VAL A 93 -18.64 3.08 -8.47
C VAL A 93 -18.74 1.68 -9.07
N ILE A 94 -17.66 1.21 -9.68
CA ILE A 94 -17.59 -0.10 -10.35
C ILE A 94 -16.89 -1.18 -9.51
N THR A 95 -16.02 -0.77 -8.59
CA THR A 95 -15.39 -1.69 -7.64
C THR A 95 -15.42 -1.11 -6.23
N ARG A 96 -15.46 -1.99 -5.23
CA ARG A 96 -15.39 -1.59 -3.82
C ARG A 96 -14.84 -2.72 -2.95
N HIS A 97 -14.00 -2.41 -2.02
CA HIS A 97 -13.61 -3.36 -0.98
C HIS A 97 -13.21 -2.66 0.32
N VAL A 98 -13.23 -3.42 1.38
CA VAL A 98 -12.81 -2.99 2.71
C VAL A 98 -11.60 -3.80 3.11
N SER A 99 -10.56 -3.14 3.56
CA SER A 99 -9.34 -3.78 4.02
C SER A 99 -8.92 -3.31 5.41
N GLN A 100 -7.97 -4.01 5.99
CA GLN A 100 -7.35 -3.69 7.27
C GLN A 100 -5.93 -3.13 7.08
N ALA A 101 -5.54 -2.83 5.84
CA ALA A 101 -4.25 -2.27 5.53
C ALA A 101 -4.18 -0.78 5.93
N CYS A 102 -3.14 -0.42 6.68
CA CYS A 102 -2.94 0.96 7.14
C CYS A 102 -2.45 1.90 6.02
N ASN A 103 -2.25 1.42 4.80
CA ASN A 103 -1.84 2.21 3.64
C ASN A 103 -2.36 1.58 2.35
N ASP A 104 -2.42 2.38 1.28
CA ASP A 104 -3.05 2.02 0.02
C ASP A 104 -2.17 1.19 -0.92
N LYS A 105 -0.91 0.95 -0.57
CA LYS A 105 0.03 0.20 -1.43
C LYS A 105 -0.39 -1.25 -1.71
N ARG A 106 -1.22 -1.83 -0.84
CA ARG A 106 -1.71 -3.21 -0.98
C ARG A 106 -3.06 -3.30 -1.69
N GLU A 107 -3.68 -2.15 -1.99
CA GLU A 107 -5.07 -2.09 -2.44
C GLU A 107 -5.23 -2.18 -3.96
N VAL A 108 -4.15 -2.02 -4.74
CA VAL A 108 -4.19 -2.10 -6.20
C VAL A 108 -4.55 -3.52 -6.67
N VAL A 109 -3.93 -4.55 -6.10
CA VAL A 109 -4.17 -5.94 -6.52
C VAL A 109 -5.62 -6.35 -6.28
N PRO A 110 -6.22 -6.17 -5.08
CA PRO A 110 -7.64 -6.46 -4.87
C PRO A 110 -8.57 -5.65 -5.79
N THR A 111 -8.23 -4.42 -6.10
CA THR A 111 -8.99 -3.59 -7.06
C THR A 111 -8.94 -4.19 -8.47
N LEU A 112 -7.77 -4.60 -8.93
CA LEU A 112 -7.59 -5.24 -10.24
C LEU A 112 -8.36 -6.57 -10.33
N GLU A 113 -8.37 -7.37 -9.27
CA GLU A 113 -9.14 -8.61 -9.21
C GLU A 113 -10.65 -8.34 -9.37
N GLN A 114 -11.17 -7.29 -8.75
CA GLN A 114 -12.56 -6.89 -8.92
C GLN A 114 -12.85 -6.35 -10.33
N ILE A 115 -11.94 -5.57 -10.91
CA ILE A 115 -12.03 -5.10 -12.29
C ILE A 115 -12.11 -6.28 -13.26
N GLN A 116 -11.28 -7.29 -13.08
CA GLN A 116 -11.28 -8.50 -13.92
C GLN A 116 -12.53 -9.35 -13.74
N ALA A 117 -13.21 -9.24 -12.61
CA ALA A 117 -14.45 -9.93 -12.32
C ALA A 117 -15.71 -9.18 -12.82
N LEU A 118 -15.57 -7.98 -13.38
CA LEU A 118 -16.70 -7.25 -13.96
C LEU A 118 -17.27 -7.99 -15.17
N PRO A 119 -18.59 -7.91 -15.39
CA PRO A 119 -19.22 -8.45 -16.60
C PRO A 119 -18.63 -7.82 -17.85
N SER A 120 -18.37 -8.62 -18.87
CA SER A 120 -17.78 -8.16 -20.15
C SER A 120 -18.66 -7.14 -20.89
N GLU A 121 -19.94 -7.13 -20.62
CA GLU A 121 -20.92 -6.19 -21.18
C GLU A 121 -20.67 -4.74 -20.72
N LEU A 122 -19.95 -4.55 -19.60
CA LEU A 122 -19.55 -3.23 -19.12
C LEU A 122 -18.31 -2.67 -19.83
N GLY A 123 -17.73 -3.45 -20.74
CA GLY A 123 -16.49 -3.07 -21.44
C GLY A 123 -15.23 -3.42 -20.63
N GLU A 124 -14.10 -2.93 -21.11
CA GLU A 124 -12.77 -3.18 -20.55
C GLU A 124 -12.19 -1.93 -19.93
N VAL A 125 -11.64 -2.07 -18.72
CA VAL A 125 -10.92 -0.98 -18.05
C VAL A 125 -9.55 -0.82 -18.70
N GLN A 126 -9.31 0.32 -19.35
CA GLN A 126 -8.07 0.61 -20.07
C GLN A 126 -6.97 1.14 -19.17
N SER A 127 -7.32 1.94 -18.16
CA SER A 127 -6.34 2.58 -17.26
C SER A 127 -6.85 2.65 -15.83
N LEU A 128 -5.90 2.63 -14.89
CA LEU A 128 -6.15 2.83 -13.47
C LEU A 128 -5.41 4.08 -13.00
N ILE A 129 -6.18 5.10 -12.59
CA ILE A 129 -5.66 6.36 -12.07
C ILE A 129 -5.71 6.31 -10.55
N THR A 130 -4.60 6.57 -9.88
CA THR A 130 -4.52 6.61 -8.42
C THR A 130 -3.58 7.72 -7.95
N ASP A 131 -3.69 8.08 -6.68
CA ASP A 131 -2.76 9.00 -6.04
C ASP A 131 -1.39 8.33 -5.74
N ASN A 132 -0.47 9.07 -5.10
CA ASN A 132 0.86 8.58 -4.81
C ASN A 132 0.91 7.57 -3.64
N GLY A 133 -0.15 7.45 -2.85
CA GLY A 133 -0.27 6.47 -1.77
C GLY A 133 -0.23 5.03 -2.29
N PHE A 134 -0.70 4.83 -3.52
CA PHE A 134 -0.72 3.53 -4.20
C PHE A 134 0.58 3.20 -4.93
N PHE A 135 1.47 4.18 -5.11
CA PHE A 135 2.66 3.96 -5.93
C PHE A 135 3.62 2.94 -5.34
N SER A 136 3.88 1.88 -6.08
CA SER A 136 4.98 0.94 -5.87
C SER A 136 5.33 0.27 -7.20
N GLU A 137 6.59 -0.17 -7.37
CA GLU A 137 7.01 -0.93 -8.54
C GLU A 137 6.16 -2.20 -8.74
N ALA A 138 5.82 -2.87 -7.64
CA ALA A 138 4.97 -4.06 -7.66
C ALA A 138 3.56 -3.76 -8.19
N ASN A 139 2.98 -2.61 -7.87
CA ASN A 139 1.66 -2.20 -8.34
C ASN A 139 1.68 -1.84 -9.83
N VAL A 140 2.73 -1.18 -10.30
CA VAL A 140 2.94 -0.93 -11.74
C VAL A 140 3.01 -2.26 -12.51
N MET A 141 3.78 -3.22 -12.00
CA MET A 141 3.88 -4.55 -12.61
C MET A 141 2.54 -5.31 -12.56
N ALA A 142 1.78 -5.20 -11.48
CA ALA A 142 0.46 -5.83 -11.36
C ALA A 142 -0.53 -5.28 -12.38
N CYS A 143 -0.58 -3.94 -12.57
CA CYS A 143 -1.41 -3.32 -13.61
C CYS A 143 -1.02 -3.79 -15.01
N ASN A 144 0.28 -3.77 -15.33
CA ASN A 144 0.76 -4.23 -16.63
C ASN A 144 0.42 -5.70 -16.90
N LYS A 145 0.54 -6.56 -15.87
CA LYS A 145 0.14 -7.97 -15.97
C LYS A 145 -1.37 -8.14 -16.18
N ALA A 146 -2.17 -7.25 -15.61
CA ALA A 146 -3.62 -7.24 -15.78
C ALA A 146 -4.06 -6.61 -17.12
N GLY A 147 -3.15 -6.08 -17.94
CA GLY A 147 -3.47 -5.38 -19.18
C GLY A 147 -4.05 -3.97 -18.97
N VAL A 148 -3.91 -3.40 -17.77
CA VAL A 148 -4.44 -2.08 -17.41
C VAL A 148 -3.29 -1.09 -17.34
N LEU A 149 -3.40 0.06 -18.04
CA LEU A 149 -2.39 1.11 -18.02
C LEU A 149 -2.32 1.77 -16.62
N PRO A 150 -1.17 1.69 -15.91
CA PRO A 150 -1.02 2.33 -14.61
C PRO A 150 -0.75 3.83 -14.74
N LEU A 151 -1.64 4.66 -14.22
CA LEU A 151 -1.48 6.10 -14.07
C LEU A 151 -1.37 6.45 -12.58
N LEU A 152 -0.30 5.98 -11.94
CA LEU A 152 -0.04 6.14 -10.52
C LEU A 152 0.84 7.37 -10.28
N ALA A 153 0.40 8.30 -9.44
CA ALA A 153 1.18 9.50 -9.15
C ALA A 153 2.49 9.13 -8.43
N LEU A 154 3.63 9.61 -8.97
CA LEU A 154 4.96 9.28 -8.45
C LEU A 154 5.32 10.08 -7.20
N LYS A 155 4.88 11.32 -7.09
CA LYS A 155 5.28 12.23 -6.02
C LYS A 155 4.15 13.20 -5.69
N ARG A 156 3.96 13.44 -4.41
CA ARG A 156 3.06 14.50 -3.95
C ARG A 156 3.67 15.85 -4.31
N GLN A 157 2.99 16.64 -5.12
CA GLN A 157 3.37 18.02 -5.37
C GLN A 157 2.94 18.89 -4.17
N ALA A 158 3.77 19.84 -3.78
CA ALA A 158 3.39 20.83 -2.80
C ALA A 158 2.25 21.68 -3.37
N HIS A 159 1.13 21.78 -2.65
CA HIS A 159 -0.01 22.61 -3.07
C HIS A 159 0.33 24.09 -3.18
N HIS A 160 1.38 24.54 -2.51
CA HIS A 160 1.86 25.90 -2.56
C HIS A 160 3.35 25.92 -2.83
N THR A 161 3.71 26.36 -4.01
CA THR A 161 5.08 26.73 -4.32
C THR A 161 5.47 27.92 -3.42
N PRO A 162 6.62 27.95 -2.77
CA PRO A 162 7.10 29.08 -2.00
C PRO A 162 6.98 30.37 -2.81
N VAL A 163 6.60 31.49 -2.16
CA VAL A 163 6.32 32.77 -2.85
C VAL A 163 7.49 33.17 -3.76
N LEU A 164 8.71 32.96 -3.34
CA LEU A 164 9.91 33.27 -4.13
C LEU A 164 10.04 32.41 -5.40
N GLU A 165 9.61 31.18 -5.37
CA GLU A 165 9.64 30.27 -6.54
C GLU A 165 8.53 30.58 -7.55
N ARG A 166 7.42 31.21 -7.10
CA ARG A 166 6.33 31.63 -8.00
C ARG A 166 6.73 32.75 -8.94
N PHE A 167 7.73 33.52 -8.58
CA PHE A 167 8.24 34.65 -9.34
C PHE A 167 9.64 34.40 -9.92
N ALA A 168 10.22 33.21 -9.70
CA ALA A 168 11.41 32.80 -10.40
C ALA A 168 11.04 32.57 -11.89
N SER A 169 11.58 33.39 -12.78
CA SER A 169 11.38 33.24 -14.21
C SER A 169 11.90 31.87 -14.67
N ASP A 170 11.12 31.17 -15.48
CA ASP A 170 11.52 29.95 -16.21
C ASP A 170 12.67 30.21 -17.19
N SER A 171 13.82 30.60 -16.72
CA SER A 171 15.01 30.80 -17.53
C SER A 171 16.00 29.65 -17.37
N ALA A 172 15.54 28.43 -17.64
CA ALA A 172 16.40 27.29 -17.90
C ALA A 172 15.80 26.48 -19.04
N GLU A 173 16.15 26.83 -20.27
CA GLU A 173 16.01 25.89 -21.38
C GLU A 173 16.77 24.61 -21.05
N PRO A 174 16.20 23.42 -21.29
CA PRO A 174 16.92 22.17 -21.15
C PRO A 174 18.05 22.16 -22.16
N GLN A 175 19.29 22.16 -21.69
CA GLN A 175 20.46 21.89 -22.54
C GLN A 175 20.37 20.42 -22.97
N THR A 176 19.96 20.21 -24.20
CA THR A 176 20.14 18.96 -24.95
C THR A 176 21.63 18.73 -25.16
N THR A 177 22.13 17.68 -24.53
CA THR A 177 23.39 17.03 -24.94
C THR A 177 23.11 15.56 -25.14
#